data_37c7bf97cf26749266e3a581454434ab
#
_entry.id   37c7bf97cf26749266e3a581454434ab
#
_cell.length_a   1.000
_cell.length_b   1.000
_cell.length_c   1.000
_cell.angle_alpha   90.00
_cell.angle_beta   90.00
_cell.angle_gamma   90.00
#
_symmetry.space_group_name_H-M   'P 1'
#
loop_
_entity.id
_entity.type
_entity.pdbx_description
1 polymer ?
#
loop_
_entity_poly.entity_id
_entity_poly.type
_entity_poly.pdbx_seq_one_letter_code
_entity_poly.pdbx_strand_id
1 'polypeptide(L)'
;IAAGVIDIRYIYQANQGMHGAHNTAYRNITTELNTCIDSDDYMPDDAVQQIVDFWKAHGSDRFAGIIALDATADGKIIGTGFRGIKATTLTDFYARGGKGDKKLVYRTDVIRRYPEYPIFEGERYVGLAYKYMLIDQDYQLLTLEKPLVIVEYQPDGSSFGMYRQYWNNPRGFA
;
A
#
# COMPACT_ATOMS: atom_id res chain seq x y z
N ILE A 1 3.74 -14.38 -22.06
CA ILE A 1 3.92 -12.92 -21.89
C ILE A 1 4.95 -12.52 -22.92
N ALA A 2 4.55 -11.78 -23.96
CA ALA A 2 5.52 -11.11 -24.81
C ALA A 2 6.40 -10.27 -23.86
N ALA A 3 7.72 -10.38 -23.98
CA ALA A 3 8.67 -9.63 -23.17
C ALA A 3 8.50 -8.13 -23.48
N GLY A 4 7.50 -7.53 -22.86
CA GLY A 4 7.33 -6.10 -22.83
C GLY A 4 8.49 -5.54 -22.00
N VAL A 5 9.21 -4.59 -22.55
CA VAL A 5 10.25 -3.88 -21.82
C VAL A 5 9.53 -3.09 -20.72
N ILE A 6 9.71 -3.53 -19.46
CA ILE A 6 9.25 -2.75 -18.31
C ILE A 6 10.20 -1.57 -18.16
N ASP A 7 9.67 -0.36 -18.16
CA ASP A 7 10.46 0.83 -17.91
C ASP A 7 10.83 0.87 -16.41
N ILE A 8 12.12 0.69 -16.10
CA ILE A 8 12.64 0.68 -14.73
C ILE A 8 13.42 1.95 -14.46
N ARG A 9 12.95 2.74 -13.50
CA ARG A 9 13.67 3.91 -13.01
C ARG A 9 14.22 3.65 -11.61
N TYR A 10 15.54 3.58 -11.50
CA TYR A 10 16.24 3.47 -10.22
C TYR A 10 16.53 4.85 -9.63
N ILE A 11 16.21 5.05 -8.34
CA ILE A 11 16.49 6.28 -7.59
C ILE A 11 17.20 5.91 -6.29
N TYR A 12 18.45 6.31 -6.16
CA TYR A 12 19.21 6.16 -4.92
C TYR A 12 18.99 7.36 -4.01
N GLN A 13 18.82 7.12 -2.71
CA GLN A 13 18.77 8.15 -1.68
C GLN A 13 19.39 7.67 -0.37
N ALA A 14 19.81 8.62 0.50
CA ALA A 14 20.19 8.28 1.87
C ALA A 14 19.01 7.65 2.61
N ASN A 15 19.28 6.69 3.50
CA ASN A 15 18.25 5.99 4.25
C ASN A 15 17.49 6.92 5.20
N GLN A 16 16.25 7.20 4.86
CA GLN A 16 15.29 7.99 5.66
C GLN A 16 14.12 7.11 6.16
N GLY A 17 14.29 5.79 6.13
CA GLY A 17 13.20 4.84 6.41
C GLY A 17 12.25 4.64 5.23
N MET A 18 11.34 3.69 5.39
CA MET A 18 10.36 3.32 4.37
C MET A 18 9.49 4.52 3.93
N HIS A 19 9.01 5.31 4.87
CA HIS A 19 8.21 6.51 4.61
C HIS A 19 8.95 7.57 3.77
N GLY A 20 10.26 7.74 3.99
CA GLY A 20 11.08 8.62 3.15
C GLY A 20 11.24 8.11 1.72
N ALA A 21 11.34 6.79 1.54
CA ALA A 21 11.33 6.17 0.22
C ALA A 21 9.98 6.36 -0.49
N HIS A 22 8.87 6.23 0.23
CA HIS A 22 7.53 6.52 -0.29
C HIS A 22 7.39 7.98 -0.75
N ASN A 23 7.88 8.96 0.01
CA ASN A 23 7.87 10.36 -0.41
C ASN A 23 8.58 10.53 -1.76
N THR A 24 9.77 9.94 -1.89
CA THR A 24 10.54 10.00 -3.14
C THR A 24 9.81 9.30 -4.29
N ALA A 25 9.22 8.13 -4.04
CA ALA A 25 8.43 7.43 -5.05
C ALA A 25 7.24 8.29 -5.52
N TYR A 26 6.42 8.82 -4.61
CA TYR A 26 5.25 9.62 -4.95
C TYR A 26 5.58 10.90 -5.72
N ARG A 27 6.74 11.51 -5.51
CA ARG A 27 7.21 12.65 -6.32
C ARG A 27 7.53 12.25 -7.76
N ASN A 28 7.91 11.01 -8.00
CA ASN A 28 8.46 10.54 -9.27
C ASN A 28 7.50 9.67 -10.10
N ILE A 29 6.41 9.17 -9.55
CA ILE A 29 5.39 8.39 -10.26
C ILE A 29 4.64 9.32 -11.23
N THR A 30 4.41 8.87 -12.46
CA THR A 30 3.68 9.63 -13.49
C THR A 30 2.41 8.93 -13.97
N THR A 31 2.18 7.70 -13.55
CA THR A 31 1.00 6.90 -13.92
C THR A 31 -0.23 7.33 -13.13
N GLU A 32 -1.42 7.05 -13.65
CA GLU A 32 -2.70 7.33 -12.99
C GLU A 32 -2.83 6.59 -11.65
N LEU A 33 -2.51 5.31 -11.65
CA LEU A 33 -2.53 4.46 -10.47
C LEU A 33 -1.10 4.10 -10.05
N ASN A 34 -0.93 3.88 -8.77
CA ASN A 34 0.32 3.40 -8.18
C ASN A 34 0.07 2.41 -7.05
N THR A 35 1.01 1.50 -6.86
CA THR A 35 1.05 0.59 -5.71
C THR A 35 2.50 0.36 -5.29
N CYS A 36 2.73 0.06 -4.02
CA CYS A 36 4.03 -0.34 -3.52
C CYS A 36 4.08 -1.86 -3.42
N ILE A 37 5.21 -2.46 -3.77
CA ILE A 37 5.52 -3.87 -3.56
C ILE A 37 6.82 -3.91 -2.75
N ASP A 38 6.82 -4.65 -1.67
CA ASP A 38 8.01 -4.85 -0.85
C ASP A 38 9.00 -5.76 -1.61
N SER A 39 10.29 -5.63 -1.34
CA SER A 39 11.34 -6.29 -2.13
C SER A 39 11.36 -7.82 -1.98
N ASP A 40 10.70 -8.35 -0.98
CA ASP A 40 10.53 -9.77 -0.67
C ASP A 40 9.16 -10.33 -1.10
N ASP A 41 8.30 -9.47 -1.66
CA ASP A 41 6.98 -9.84 -2.17
C ASP A 41 6.94 -9.84 -3.71
N TYR A 42 5.89 -10.43 -4.28
CA TYR A 42 5.66 -10.38 -5.72
C TYR A 42 4.18 -10.34 -6.09
N MET A 43 3.89 -9.85 -7.28
CA MET A 43 2.54 -9.82 -7.85
C MET A 43 2.29 -11.08 -8.69
N PRO A 44 1.09 -11.68 -8.62
CA PRO A 44 0.64 -12.65 -9.65
C PRO A 44 0.75 -12.07 -11.06
N ASP A 45 0.99 -12.92 -12.06
CA ASP A 45 1.22 -12.52 -13.44
C ASP A 45 0.12 -11.64 -14.04
N ASP A 46 -1.11 -11.80 -13.59
CA ASP A 46 -2.28 -11.08 -14.07
C ASP A 46 -2.73 -9.92 -13.16
N ALA A 47 -2.02 -9.67 -12.05
CA ALA A 47 -2.45 -8.69 -11.05
C ALA A 47 -2.55 -7.26 -11.61
N VAL A 48 -1.59 -6.84 -12.43
CA VAL A 48 -1.62 -5.51 -13.08
C VAL A 48 -2.83 -5.41 -14.02
N GLN A 49 -3.11 -6.47 -14.79
CA GLN A 49 -4.28 -6.50 -15.68
C GLN A 49 -5.58 -6.43 -14.88
N GLN A 50 -5.67 -7.16 -13.75
CA GLN A 50 -6.83 -7.12 -12.86
C GLN A 50 -7.05 -5.71 -12.29
N ILE A 51 -5.99 -5.02 -11.85
CA ILE A 51 -6.08 -3.63 -11.36
C ILE A 51 -6.64 -2.71 -12.44
N VAL A 52 -6.07 -2.77 -13.65
CA VAL A 52 -6.44 -1.88 -14.75
C VAL A 52 -7.89 -2.13 -15.20
N ASP A 53 -8.28 -3.38 -15.38
CA ASP A 53 -9.63 -3.74 -15.84
C ASP A 53 -10.68 -3.38 -14.77
N PHE A 54 -10.39 -3.66 -13.50
CA PHE A 54 -11.28 -3.32 -12.40
C PHE A 54 -11.45 -1.80 -12.27
N TRP A 55 -10.35 -1.04 -12.36
CA TRP A 55 -10.40 0.42 -12.31
C TRP A 55 -11.15 1.02 -13.48
N LYS A 56 -10.94 0.54 -14.71
CA LYS A 56 -11.70 0.97 -15.89
C LYS A 56 -13.19 0.71 -15.77
N ALA A 57 -13.58 -0.41 -15.14
CA ALA A 57 -14.97 -0.78 -15.01
C ALA A 57 -15.70 -0.07 -13.86
N HIS A 58 -15.02 0.27 -12.78
CA HIS A 58 -15.64 0.71 -11.52
C HIS A 58 -15.06 2.02 -10.95
N GLY A 59 -13.88 2.44 -11.43
CA GLY A 59 -13.18 3.63 -10.96
C GLY A 59 -13.90 4.93 -11.28
N SER A 60 -13.73 5.92 -10.43
CA SER A 60 -14.18 7.31 -10.66
C SER A 60 -13.46 8.25 -9.69
N ASP A 61 -13.67 9.56 -9.87
CA ASP A 61 -13.08 10.63 -9.00
C ASP A 61 -13.55 10.53 -7.55
N ARG A 62 -14.62 9.79 -7.27
CA ARG A 62 -15.14 9.56 -5.91
C ARG A 62 -14.26 8.65 -5.07
N PHE A 63 -13.39 7.84 -5.71
CA PHE A 63 -12.57 6.85 -5.05
C PHE A 63 -11.09 7.25 -5.09
N ALA A 64 -10.38 7.00 -3.99
CA ALA A 64 -8.93 7.17 -3.95
C ALA A 64 -8.18 6.09 -4.70
N GLY A 65 -8.82 4.96 -4.99
CA GLY A 65 -8.20 3.80 -5.62
C GLY A 65 -8.88 2.50 -5.24
N ILE A 66 -8.07 1.45 -5.06
CA ILE A 66 -8.52 0.08 -4.80
C ILE A 66 -7.86 -0.44 -3.52
N ILE A 67 -8.62 -1.18 -2.72
CA ILE A 67 -8.12 -2.05 -1.65
C ILE A 67 -8.37 -3.50 -2.05
N ALA A 68 -7.31 -4.33 -2.04
CA ALA A 68 -7.38 -5.72 -2.46
C ALA A 68 -6.76 -6.64 -1.40
N LEU A 69 -6.78 -7.93 -1.66
CA LEU A 69 -6.26 -8.93 -0.74
C LEU A 69 -4.77 -9.18 -0.97
N ASP A 70 -4.11 -9.64 0.09
CA ASP A 70 -2.81 -10.28 0.04
C ASP A 70 -2.97 -11.77 0.31
N ALA A 71 -2.10 -12.60 -0.25
CA ALA A 71 -2.08 -14.04 -0.03
C ALA A 71 -0.66 -14.54 0.22
N THR A 72 -0.54 -15.69 0.81
CA THR A 72 0.71 -16.45 0.93
C THR A 72 0.95 -17.29 -0.33
N ALA A 73 2.17 -17.80 -0.53
CA ALA A 73 2.55 -18.57 -1.73
C ALA A 73 1.71 -19.84 -1.94
N ASP A 74 1.11 -20.40 -0.89
CA ASP A 74 0.17 -21.52 -0.97
C ASP A 74 -1.28 -21.09 -1.31
N GLY A 75 -1.49 -19.80 -1.60
CA GLY A 75 -2.78 -19.22 -2.02
C GLY A 75 -3.74 -18.90 -0.87
N LYS A 76 -3.30 -18.99 0.38
CA LYS A 76 -4.12 -18.65 1.53
C LYS A 76 -4.22 -17.14 1.69
N ILE A 77 -5.45 -16.60 1.76
CA ILE A 77 -5.67 -15.17 1.98
C ILE A 77 -5.19 -14.75 3.38
N ILE A 78 -4.44 -13.66 3.44
CA ILE A 78 -3.96 -13.05 4.68
C ILE A 78 -5.10 -12.27 5.33
N GLY A 79 -5.51 -12.71 6.50
CA GLY A 79 -6.59 -12.09 7.27
C GLY A 79 -7.99 -12.36 6.71
N THR A 80 -8.79 -11.29 6.52
CA THR A 80 -10.20 -11.39 6.10
C THR A 80 -10.43 -10.70 4.76
N GLY A 81 -11.40 -11.23 3.98
CA GLY A 81 -11.92 -10.57 2.79
C GLY A 81 -12.94 -9.46 3.12
N PHE A 82 -13.50 -8.85 2.09
CA PHE A 82 -14.40 -7.68 2.22
C PHE A 82 -15.88 -8.07 2.37
N ARG A 83 -16.23 -9.35 2.25
CA ARG A 83 -17.59 -9.89 2.50
C ARG A 83 -18.69 -9.16 1.71
N GLY A 84 -18.42 -8.83 0.46
CA GLY A 84 -19.39 -8.17 -0.43
C GLY A 84 -19.49 -6.64 -0.28
N ILE A 85 -18.73 -6.03 0.61
CA ILE A 85 -18.60 -4.57 0.68
C ILE A 85 -17.99 -4.09 -0.65
N LYS A 86 -18.58 -3.09 -1.29
CA LYS A 86 -18.13 -2.58 -2.59
C LYS A 86 -17.10 -1.46 -2.49
N ALA A 87 -17.16 -0.69 -1.42
CA ALA A 87 -16.19 0.36 -1.12
C ALA A 87 -16.09 0.54 0.39
N THR A 88 -14.90 0.91 0.87
CA THR A 88 -14.62 1.16 2.29
C THR A 88 -13.45 2.12 2.42
N THR A 89 -13.27 2.73 3.57
CA THR A 89 -11.98 3.30 3.96
C THR A 89 -11.11 2.21 4.58
N LEU A 90 -9.80 2.42 4.64
CA LEU A 90 -8.90 1.51 5.35
C LEU A 90 -9.25 1.48 6.85
N THR A 91 -9.52 2.65 7.42
CA THR A 91 -9.92 2.81 8.82
C THR A 91 -11.21 2.05 9.13
N ASP A 92 -12.26 2.20 8.32
CA ASP A 92 -13.53 1.49 8.50
C ASP A 92 -13.38 -0.02 8.38
N PHE A 93 -12.58 -0.50 7.43
CA PHE A 93 -12.33 -1.93 7.28
C PHE A 93 -11.81 -2.55 8.57
N TYR A 94 -10.77 -1.95 9.17
CA TYR A 94 -10.21 -2.46 10.42
C TYR A 94 -11.11 -2.21 11.63
N ALA A 95 -11.78 -1.07 11.72
CA ALA A 95 -12.72 -0.77 12.80
C ALA A 95 -13.89 -1.75 12.86
N ARG A 96 -14.30 -2.32 11.70
CA ARG A 96 -15.34 -3.36 11.62
C ARG A 96 -14.81 -4.79 11.82
N GLY A 97 -13.58 -4.93 12.32
CA GLY A 97 -12.95 -6.22 12.61
C GLY A 97 -12.26 -6.88 11.42
N GLY A 98 -11.95 -6.12 10.39
CA GLY A 98 -11.06 -6.55 9.30
C GLY A 98 -9.68 -6.93 9.85
N LYS A 99 -9.01 -7.91 9.24
CA LYS A 99 -7.72 -8.42 9.71
C LYS A 99 -6.78 -8.65 8.54
N GLY A 100 -5.47 -8.64 8.86
CA GLY A 100 -4.38 -8.92 7.93
C GLY A 100 -4.11 -7.78 6.98
N ASP A 101 -2.92 -7.79 6.40
CA ASP A 101 -2.48 -6.78 5.45
C ASP A 101 -3.34 -6.78 4.19
N LYS A 102 -3.39 -5.64 3.53
CA LYS A 102 -4.19 -5.42 2.34
C LYS A 102 -3.37 -4.67 1.30
N LYS A 103 -3.46 -5.09 0.07
CA LYS A 103 -2.84 -4.37 -1.04
C LYS A 103 -3.63 -3.12 -1.37
N LEU A 104 -2.92 -2.00 -1.34
CA LEU A 104 -3.46 -0.68 -1.65
C LEU A 104 -2.95 -0.22 -3.01
N VAL A 105 -3.87 0.18 -3.86
CA VAL A 105 -3.58 0.83 -5.15
C VAL A 105 -4.23 2.20 -5.11
N TYR A 106 -3.44 3.25 -5.17
CA TYR A 106 -3.94 4.61 -5.09
C TYR A 106 -3.88 5.35 -6.42
N ARG A 107 -4.81 6.27 -6.61
CA ARG A 107 -4.66 7.32 -7.61
C ARG A 107 -3.49 8.22 -7.22
N THR A 108 -2.61 8.47 -8.17
CA THR A 108 -1.41 9.28 -7.96
C THR A 108 -1.74 10.74 -7.66
N ASP A 109 -2.77 11.29 -8.32
CA ASP A 109 -3.23 12.65 -8.04
C ASP A 109 -3.80 12.80 -6.63
N VAL A 110 -4.52 11.78 -6.12
CA VAL A 110 -5.06 11.79 -4.76
C VAL A 110 -3.93 11.73 -3.74
N ILE A 111 -3.02 10.74 -3.84
CA ILE A 111 -1.94 10.58 -2.85
C ILE A 111 -1.06 11.84 -2.72
N ARG A 112 -0.94 12.63 -3.80
CA ARG A 112 -0.18 13.88 -3.83
C ARG A 112 -0.89 15.09 -3.24
N ARG A 113 -2.19 15.04 -3.03
CA ARG A 113 -2.96 16.12 -2.38
C ARG A 113 -2.69 16.19 -0.89
N TYR A 114 -2.26 15.08 -0.30
CA TYR A 114 -2.02 14.99 1.14
C TYR A 114 -0.54 15.19 1.48
N PRO A 115 -0.24 15.70 2.69
CA PRO A 115 1.12 15.96 3.12
C PRO A 115 2.05 14.77 2.93
N GLU A 116 3.30 15.04 2.64
CA GLU A 116 4.33 14.02 2.68
C GLU A 116 4.50 13.47 4.10
N TYR A 117 5.04 12.26 4.20
CA TYR A 117 5.41 11.73 5.50
C TYR A 117 6.46 12.63 6.14
N PRO A 118 6.30 13.01 7.42
CA PRO A 118 7.30 13.80 8.12
C PRO A 118 8.61 13.02 8.23
N ILE A 119 9.73 13.73 8.17
CA ILE A 119 11.07 13.17 8.36
C ILE A 119 11.61 13.74 9.67
N PHE A 120 11.88 12.89 10.63
CA PHE A 120 12.44 13.27 11.92
C PHE A 120 13.91 12.91 11.98
N GLU A 121 14.75 13.86 12.37
CA GLU A 121 16.17 13.61 12.56
C GLU A 121 16.42 12.54 13.63
N GLY A 122 17.23 11.53 13.30
CA GLY A 122 17.54 10.39 14.16
C GLY A 122 16.50 9.27 14.16
N GLU A 123 15.31 9.48 13.54
CA GLU A 123 14.27 8.47 13.42
C GLU A 123 14.14 7.94 11.99
N ARG A 124 13.81 6.66 11.86
CA ARG A 124 13.70 5.98 10.56
C ARG A 124 12.35 5.28 10.37
N TYR A 125 11.37 5.64 11.18
CA TYR A 125 10.03 5.08 11.09
C TYR A 125 8.98 6.16 11.27
N VAL A 126 8.04 6.20 10.31
CA VAL A 126 6.72 6.81 10.44
C VAL A 126 5.74 5.81 9.85
N GLY A 127 4.67 5.51 10.55
CA GLY A 127 3.67 4.56 10.08
C GLY A 127 3.03 5.00 8.78
N LEU A 128 3.00 4.14 7.76
CA LEU A 128 2.40 4.46 6.46
C LEU A 128 0.89 4.76 6.59
N ALA A 129 0.24 4.22 7.61
CA ALA A 129 -1.16 4.51 7.92
C ALA A 129 -1.46 6.01 8.10
N TYR A 130 -0.48 6.82 8.53
CA TYR A 130 -0.63 8.27 8.67
C TYR A 130 -1.28 8.90 7.42
N LYS A 131 -0.69 8.72 6.25
CA LYS A 131 -1.22 9.28 5.01
C LYS A 131 -2.54 8.64 4.59
N TYR A 132 -2.69 7.33 4.78
CA TYR A 132 -3.91 6.62 4.42
C TYR A 132 -5.11 7.06 5.26
N MET A 133 -4.91 7.31 6.56
CA MET A 133 -5.95 7.85 7.43
C MET A 133 -6.35 9.29 7.07
N LEU A 134 -5.44 10.09 6.55
CA LEU A 134 -5.78 11.42 6.02
C LEU A 134 -6.65 11.30 4.75
N ILE A 135 -6.30 10.38 3.84
CA ILE A 135 -7.07 10.13 2.62
C ILE A 135 -8.48 9.59 2.95
N ASP A 136 -8.58 8.74 3.95
CA ASP A 136 -9.84 8.14 4.42
C ASP A 136 -10.89 9.16 4.87
N GLN A 137 -10.46 10.39 5.21
CA GLN A 137 -11.39 11.48 5.59
C GLN A 137 -12.23 11.98 4.41
N ASP A 138 -11.69 11.91 3.20
CA ASP A 138 -12.30 12.48 2.01
C ASP A 138 -12.72 11.42 0.97
N TYR A 139 -12.08 10.25 0.99
CA TYR A 139 -12.24 9.22 -0.05
C TYR A 139 -12.45 7.82 0.52
N GLN A 140 -13.11 6.99 -0.28
CA GLN A 140 -13.14 5.55 -0.11
C GLN A 140 -12.26 4.84 -1.15
N LEU A 141 -11.93 3.58 -0.88
CA LEU A 141 -11.30 2.65 -1.79
C LEU A 141 -12.33 1.62 -2.28
N LEU A 142 -12.32 1.31 -3.57
CA LEU A 142 -13.08 0.20 -4.13
C LEU A 142 -12.50 -1.13 -3.64
N THR A 143 -13.32 -2.07 -3.25
CA THR A 143 -12.86 -3.38 -2.79
C THR A 143 -12.73 -4.37 -3.94
N LEU A 144 -11.57 -4.98 -4.08
CA LEU A 144 -11.32 -6.07 -5.02
C LEU A 144 -11.05 -7.36 -4.24
N GLU A 145 -11.98 -8.31 -4.28
CA GLU A 145 -11.92 -9.59 -3.56
C GLU A 145 -10.98 -10.59 -4.26
N LYS A 146 -9.76 -10.14 -4.61
CA LYS A 146 -8.73 -10.95 -5.25
C LYS A 146 -7.36 -10.62 -4.66
N PRO A 147 -6.45 -11.60 -4.54
CA PRO A 147 -5.08 -11.34 -4.14
C PRO A 147 -4.33 -10.65 -5.27
N LEU A 148 -3.71 -9.52 -4.98
CA LEU A 148 -2.86 -8.78 -5.90
C LEU A 148 -1.38 -8.91 -5.55
N VAL A 149 -1.06 -9.40 -4.36
CA VAL A 149 0.31 -9.63 -3.92
C VAL A 149 0.41 -10.97 -3.18
N ILE A 150 1.51 -11.66 -3.44
CA ILE A 150 1.95 -12.82 -2.68
C ILE A 150 3.04 -12.36 -1.71
N VAL A 151 2.78 -12.56 -0.43
CA VAL A 151 3.65 -12.11 0.67
C VAL A 151 4.49 -13.28 1.16
N GLU A 152 5.80 -13.02 1.30
CA GLU A 152 6.75 -13.95 1.90
C GLU A 152 7.26 -13.41 3.24
N TYR A 153 6.70 -13.92 4.35
CA TYR A 153 7.11 -13.49 5.68
C TYR A 153 8.55 -13.91 5.99
N GLN A 154 9.40 -12.91 6.23
CA GLN A 154 10.79 -13.14 6.64
C GLN A 154 10.90 -13.27 8.16
N PRO A 155 11.70 -14.24 8.68
CA PRO A 155 11.86 -14.44 10.14
C PRO A 155 12.41 -13.24 10.90
N ASP A 156 13.17 -12.37 10.21
CA ASP A 156 13.78 -11.14 10.73
C ASP A 156 13.07 -9.86 10.25
N GLY A 157 11.87 -10.02 9.67
CA GLY A 157 11.07 -8.93 9.13
C GLY A 157 10.60 -7.93 10.19
N SER A 158 10.22 -6.74 9.75
CA SER A 158 9.79 -5.62 10.61
C SER A 158 8.60 -5.95 11.50
N SER A 159 7.75 -6.89 11.09
CA SER A 159 6.56 -7.34 11.84
C SER A 159 6.91 -7.96 13.20
N PHE A 160 8.06 -8.61 13.34
CA PHE A 160 8.51 -9.21 14.61
C PHE A 160 9.21 -8.21 15.55
N GLY A 161 9.67 -7.06 15.02
CA GLY A 161 10.41 -6.03 15.76
C GLY A 161 9.60 -4.78 16.13
N MET A 162 8.28 -4.81 16.03
CA MET A 162 7.41 -3.62 16.09
C MET A 162 7.58 -2.79 17.37
N TYR A 163 7.62 -3.42 18.56
CA TYR A 163 7.82 -2.70 19.83
C TYR A 163 9.16 -1.96 19.88
N ARG A 164 10.23 -2.59 19.39
CA ARG A 164 11.56 -1.97 19.32
C ARG A 164 11.57 -0.81 18.33
N GLN A 165 10.84 -0.95 17.24
CA GLN A 165 10.71 0.08 16.21
C GLN A 165 10.01 1.33 16.80
N TYR A 166 8.92 1.15 17.54
CA TYR A 166 8.20 2.25 18.20
C TYR A 166 9.06 2.95 19.26
N TRP A 167 9.75 2.17 20.07
CA TRP A 167 10.64 2.71 21.10
C TRP A 167 11.75 3.59 20.52
N ASN A 168 12.31 3.19 19.39
CA ASN A 168 13.39 3.91 18.72
C ASN A 168 12.92 5.10 17.88
N ASN A 169 11.61 5.26 17.65
CA ASN A 169 11.03 6.27 16.77
C ASN A 169 9.78 6.91 17.41
N PRO A 170 9.92 7.55 18.59
CA PRO A 170 8.75 8.02 19.35
C PRO A 170 7.96 9.13 18.66
N ARG A 171 8.61 10.03 17.89
CA ARG A 171 7.92 11.09 17.15
C ARG A 171 7.21 10.54 15.91
N GLY A 172 7.81 9.58 15.25
CA GLY A 172 7.23 8.93 14.07
C GLY A 172 6.08 8.00 14.41
N PHE A 173 5.95 7.62 15.70
CA PHE A 173 4.87 6.79 16.20
C PHE A 173 3.72 7.62 16.83
N ALA A 174 4.00 8.80 17.38
CA ALA A 174 3.01 9.69 17.98
C ALA A 174 2.08 10.35 16.97
#